data_03b3c4c2b35e49110c180cf070e886fb
#
_entry.id   03b3c4c2b35e49110c180cf070e886fb
#
_cell.length_a   1.000
_cell.length_b   1.000
_cell.length_c   1.000
_cell.angle_alpha   90.00
_cell.angle_beta   90.00
_cell.angle_gamma   90.00
#
_symmetry.space_group_name_H-M   'P 1'
#
loop_
_entity.id
_entity.type
_entity.pdbx_description
1 polymer ?
#
loop_
_entity_poly.entity_id
_entity_poly.type
_entity_poly.pdbx_seq_one_letter_code
_entity_poly.pdbx_strand_id
1 'polypeptide(L)'
;PSDIWNLYLEKYGDDPEKLLDVLYPVAKTEIGNIGTLICAEGSYPEAARGLALNGAEVIYRSQYPEPWMGNKMNQIQNQSHAIFNTCYVLAPNIGGIYMPGMDDFKMSNGRSQIIDYRGQIISEYLGGGEALVSGIINIDGLRDFRVRGQWQNLAKDMRVEEYKVIYDAMMAKGGIYPRNLCMDEPPFTEEDQLELVKHQVNKMVEMGVYSPPDNWEPYEVSESVQSRIDKAKDIS
;
A
#
# COMPACT_ATOMS: atom_id res chain seq x y z
N PRO A 1 -5.30 -11.19 6.09
CA PRO A 1 -6.28 -12.05 6.73
C PRO A 1 -6.03 -13.52 6.42
N SER A 2 -6.12 -14.40 7.42
CA SER A 2 -5.76 -15.81 7.30
C SER A 2 -6.59 -16.57 6.27
N ASP A 3 -7.87 -16.24 6.12
CA ASP A 3 -8.78 -16.86 5.16
C ASP A 3 -8.34 -16.61 3.70
N ILE A 4 -8.04 -15.38 3.34
CA ILE A 4 -7.51 -15.07 2.01
C ILE A 4 -6.12 -15.66 1.82
N TRP A 5 -5.28 -15.60 2.85
CA TRP A 5 -3.97 -16.22 2.79
C TRP A 5 -4.05 -17.71 2.52
N ASN A 6 -4.93 -18.41 3.21
CA ASN A 6 -5.15 -19.84 2.99
C ASN A 6 -5.64 -20.15 1.56
N LEU A 7 -6.53 -19.32 0.99
CA LEU A 7 -6.93 -19.45 -0.42
C LEU A 7 -5.77 -19.25 -1.40
N TYR A 8 -4.85 -18.32 -1.10
CA TYR A 8 -3.63 -18.16 -1.90
C TYR A 8 -2.73 -19.39 -1.82
N LEU A 9 -2.50 -19.92 -0.62
CA LEU A 9 -1.68 -21.12 -0.42
C LEU A 9 -2.31 -22.35 -1.10
N GLU A 10 -3.62 -22.52 -1.00
CA GLU A 10 -4.35 -23.60 -1.67
C GLU A 10 -4.19 -23.53 -3.19
N LYS A 11 -4.33 -22.32 -3.74
CA LYS A 11 -4.32 -22.13 -5.20
C LYS A 11 -2.91 -22.13 -5.81
N TYR A 12 -1.94 -21.56 -5.10
CA TYR A 12 -0.62 -21.26 -5.64
C TYR A 12 0.52 -22.03 -4.96
N GLY A 13 0.27 -22.67 -3.82
CA GLY A 13 1.27 -23.33 -3.00
C GLY A 13 2.01 -22.35 -2.07
N ASP A 14 3.01 -22.84 -1.38
CA ASP A 14 3.80 -22.14 -0.37
C ASP A 14 5.20 -21.71 -0.85
N ASP A 15 5.47 -21.85 -2.13
CA ASP A 15 6.72 -21.41 -2.76
C ASP A 15 6.83 -19.87 -2.70
N PRO A 16 7.81 -19.31 -1.97
CA PRO A 16 7.94 -17.87 -1.80
C PRO A 16 8.15 -17.10 -3.11
N GLU A 17 8.87 -17.64 -4.09
CA GLU A 17 9.12 -16.98 -5.38
C GLU A 17 7.82 -16.88 -6.17
N LYS A 18 7.07 -17.96 -6.21
CA LYS A 18 5.77 -18.00 -6.89
C LYS A 18 4.75 -17.09 -6.20
N LEU A 19 4.74 -17.05 -4.87
CA LEU A 19 3.87 -16.16 -4.12
C LEU A 19 4.24 -14.68 -4.33
N LEU A 20 5.52 -14.37 -4.45
CA LEU A 20 5.96 -13.01 -4.79
C LEU A 20 5.42 -12.57 -6.15
N ASP A 21 5.49 -13.43 -7.17
CA ASP A 21 4.96 -13.16 -8.50
C ASP A 21 3.43 -12.93 -8.50
N VAL A 22 2.72 -13.69 -7.69
CA VAL A 22 1.25 -13.62 -7.61
C VAL A 22 0.77 -12.37 -6.84
N LEU A 23 1.45 -12.05 -5.73
CA LEU A 23 1.06 -10.93 -4.86
C LEU A 23 1.53 -9.58 -5.37
N TYR A 24 2.70 -9.56 -6.02
CA TYR A 24 3.36 -8.34 -6.52
C TYR A 24 3.74 -8.47 -7.99
N PRO A 25 2.75 -8.66 -8.88
CA PRO A 25 3.01 -8.93 -10.28
C PRO A 25 3.70 -7.76 -10.99
N VAL A 26 4.70 -8.09 -11.81
CA VAL A 26 5.46 -7.13 -12.60
C VAL A 26 5.42 -7.50 -14.07
N ALA A 27 4.90 -6.60 -14.89
CA ALA A 27 4.90 -6.73 -16.34
C ALA A 27 6.29 -6.41 -16.90
N LYS A 28 6.95 -7.39 -17.50
CA LYS A 28 8.23 -7.22 -18.21
C LYS A 28 7.94 -6.70 -19.61
N THR A 29 8.33 -5.46 -19.91
CA THR A 29 8.06 -4.82 -21.18
C THR A 29 9.32 -4.23 -21.83
N GLU A 30 9.25 -3.87 -23.11
CA GLU A 30 10.36 -3.23 -23.83
C GLU A 30 10.68 -1.84 -23.27
N ILE A 31 9.71 -1.16 -22.65
CA ILE A 31 9.87 0.17 -22.08
C ILE A 31 10.24 0.17 -20.58
N GLY A 32 10.55 -1.01 -20.02
CA GLY A 32 10.88 -1.23 -18.63
C GLY A 32 9.91 -2.20 -17.93
N ASN A 33 10.26 -2.62 -16.72
CA ASN A 33 9.46 -3.52 -15.91
C ASN A 33 8.49 -2.70 -15.05
N ILE A 34 7.19 -2.94 -15.21
CA ILE A 34 6.14 -2.10 -14.62
C ILE A 34 5.35 -2.90 -13.59
N GLY A 35 5.35 -2.42 -12.34
CA GLY A 35 4.46 -2.85 -11.28
C GLY A 35 3.37 -1.80 -11.03
N THR A 36 2.23 -2.22 -10.48
CA THR A 36 1.11 -1.30 -10.23
C THR A 36 0.64 -1.36 -8.77
N LEU A 37 0.26 -0.20 -8.25
CA LEU A 37 -0.41 -0.02 -6.96
C LEU A 37 -1.69 0.77 -7.18
N ILE A 38 -2.73 0.42 -6.43
CA ILE A 38 -4.00 1.14 -6.50
C ILE A 38 -4.23 1.87 -5.17
N CYS A 39 -4.24 3.21 -5.23
CA CYS A 39 -4.69 4.09 -4.16
C CYS A 39 -4.09 3.76 -2.79
N ALA A 40 -4.90 3.21 -1.86
CA ALA A 40 -4.52 2.88 -0.50
C ALA A 40 -3.38 1.85 -0.39
N GLU A 41 -3.19 0.98 -1.38
CA GLU A 41 -2.05 0.04 -1.40
C GLU A 41 -0.71 0.77 -1.32
N GLY A 42 -0.61 1.93 -1.96
CA GLY A 42 0.58 2.78 -1.88
C GLY A 42 0.78 3.49 -0.54
N SER A 43 -0.09 3.28 0.45
CA SER A 43 0.14 3.73 1.83
C SER A 43 0.99 2.73 2.63
N TYR A 44 1.21 1.55 2.08
CA TYR A 44 2.00 0.48 2.70
C TYR A 44 3.36 0.35 2.00
N PRO A 45 4.48 0.59 2.72
CA PRO A 45 5.83 0.48 2.16
C PRO A 45 6.11 -0.91 1.56
N GLU A 46 5.54 -1.94 2.15
CA GLU A 46 5.70 -3.35 1.76
C GLU A 46 5.18 -3.61 0.35
N ALA A 47 4.10 -2.97 -0.06
CA ALA A 47 3.52 -3.17 -1.40
C ALA A 47 4.49 -2.69 -2.50
N ALA A 48 5.05 -1.49 -2.34
CA ALA A 48 6.07 -0.98 -3.26
C ALA A 48 7.36 -1.79 -3.20
N ARG A 49 7.75 -2.26 -2.00
CA ARG A 49 8.92 -3.11 -1.78
C ARG A 49 8.75 -4.46 -2.48
N GLY A 50 7.59 -5.08 -2.36
CA GLY A 50 7.29 -6.35 -3.03
C GLY A 50 7.43 -6.24 -4.54
N LEU A 51 6.86 -5.20 -5.16
CA LEU A 51 7.00 -4.94 -6.60
C LEU A 51 8.47 -4.73 -7.00
N ALA A 52 9.23 -3.95 -6.23
CA ALA A 52 10.63 -3.67 -6.52
C ALA A 52 11.50 -4.93 -6.43
N LEU A 53 11.29 -5.75 -5.40
CA LEU A 53 12.01 -7.03 -5.23
C LEU A 53 11.61 -8.05 -6.28
N ASN A 54 10.41 -7.93 -6.86
CA ASN A 54 9.99 -8.70 -8.03
C ASN A 54 10.44 -8.07 -9.37
N GLY A 55 11.32 -7.07 -9.31
CA GLY A 55 12.02 -6.51 -10.45
C GLY A 55 11.37 -5.29 -11.11
N ALA A 56 10.39 -4.64 -10.47
CA ALA A 56 9.83 -3.40 -11.01
C ALA A 56 10.88 -2.30 -11.15
N GLU A 57 10.84 -1.59 -12.26
CA GLU A 57 11.66 -0.42 -12.58
C GLU A 57 10.80 0.85 -12.52
N VAL A 58 9.53 0.68 -12.82
CA VAL A 58 8.49 1.72 -12.75
C VAL A 58 7.35 1.20 -11.90
N ILE A 59 6.94 1.98 -10.92
CA ILE A 59 5.74 1.75 -10.12
C ILE A 59 4.67 2.75 -10.58
N TYR A 60 3.59 2.23 -11.15
CA TYR A 60 2.41 3.03 -11.49
C TYR A 60 1.43 2.98 -10.33
N ARG A 61 1.13 4.13 -9.73
CA ARG A 61 0.19 4.26 -8.62
C ARG A 61 -0.97 5.16 -8.98
N SER A 62 -2.11 4.59 -9.35
CA SER A 62 -3.34 5.36 -9.50
C SER A 62 -3.88 5.78 -8.13
N GLN A 63 -4.28 7.05 -8.00
CA GLN A 63 -4.64 7.62 -6.71
C GLN A 63 -6.02 8.28 -6.75
N TYR A 64 -6.65 8.31 -5.58
CA TYR A 64 -7.83 9.10 -5.26
C TYR A 64 -7.41 10.37 -4.49
N PRO A 65 -8.29 11.35 -4.30
CA PRO A 65 -7.95 12.57 -3.57
C PRO A 65 -7.18 12.32 -2.28
N GLU A 66 -6.13 13.10 -2.09
CA GLU A 66 -5.29 13.01 -0.91
C GLU A 66 -6.07 13.44 0.34
N PRO A 67 -6.23 12.57 1.34
CA PRO A 67 -6.67 13.01 2.64
C PRO A 67 -5.57 13.93 3.22
N TRP A 68 -5.96 15.00 3.89
CA TRP A 68 -5.02 15.95 4.49
C TRP A 68 -4.07 16.63 3.49
N MET A 69 -4.67 17.27 2.54
CA MET A 69 -4.02 17.96 1.40
C MET A 69 -2.84 18.85 1.77
N GLY A 70 -2.88 19.48 2.95
CA GLY A 70 -1.79 20.33 3.43
C GLY A 70 -0.50 19.60 3.78
N ASN A 71 -0.57 18.31 4.09
CA ASN A 71 0.57 17.51 4.55
C ASN A 71 1.34 16.83 3.42
N LYS A 72 0.88 16.93 2.18
CA LYS A 72 1.51 16.31 1.00
C LYS A 72 1.75 14.80 1.17
N MET A 73 0.83 14.09 1.83
CA MET A 73 1.01 12.69 2.21
C MET A 73 1.30 11.80 1.01
N ASN A 74 0.50 11.88 -0.07
CA ASN A 74 0.74 11.10 -1.28
C ASN A 74 2.10 11.40 -1.90
N GLN A 75 2.52 12.68 -1.92
CA GLN A 75 3.84 13.07 -2.43
C GLN A 75 4.96 12.43 -1.61
N ILE A 76 4.87 12.50 -0.28
CA ILE A 76 5.87 11.91 0.64
C ILE A 76 5.96 10.39 0.43
N GLN A 77 4.81 9.71 0.34
CA GLN A 77 4.76 8.27 0.08
C GLN A 77 5.39 7.92 -1.27
N ASN A 78 5.01 8.62 -2.35
CA ASN A 78 5.52 8.37 -3.69
C ASN A 78 7.03 8.59 -3.79
N GLN A 79 7.55 9.68 -3.21
CA GLN A 79 8.99 9.94 -3.15
C GLN A 79 9.73 8.88 -2.31
N SER A 80 9.13 8.43 -1.20
CA SER A 80 9.68 7.36 -0.36
C SER A 80 9.74 6.04 -1.13
N HIS A 81 8.68 5.69 -1.85
CA HIS A 81 8.68 4.50 -2.70
C HIS A 81 9.78 4.54 -3.76
N ALA A 82 9.99 5.71 -4.39
CA ALA A 82 11.03 5.88 -5.38
C ALA A 82 12.44 5.69 -4.78
N ILE A 83 12.74 6.39 -3.68
CA ILE A 83 14.05 6.37 -3.03
C ILE A 83 14.36 4.98 -2.44
N PHE A 84 13.46 4.44 -1.61
CA PHE A 84 13.72 3.19 -0.89
C PHE A 84 13.75 1.96 -1.77
N ASN A 85 13.16 2.04 -2.96
CA ASN A 85 13.06 0.91 -3.89
C ASN A 85 13.87 1.12 -5.18
N THR A 86 14.46 2.29 -5.36
CA THR A 86 15.22 2.63 -6.57
C THR A 86 14.39 2.36 -7.84
N CYS A 87 13.18 2.93 -7.87
CA CYS A 87 12.21 2.82 -8.98
C CYS A 87 11.74 4.21 -9.40
N TYR A 88 11.33 4.36 -10.65
CA TYR A 88 10.47 5.48 -11.02
C TYR A 88 9.08 5.29 -10.41
N VAL A 89 8.41 6.38 -10.06
CA VAL A 89 7.00 6.36 -9.63
C VAL A 89 6.19 7.27 -10.55
N LEU A 90 5.19 6.70 -11.20
CA LEU A 90 4.19 7.41 -11.98
C LEU A 90 2.89 7.42 -11.18
N ALA A 91 2.51 8.57 -10.68
CA ALA A 91 1.39 8.71 -9.77
C ALA A 91 0.30 9.64 -10.34
N PRO A 92 -0.51 9.17 -11.30
CA PRO A 92 -1.68 9.91 -11.72
C PRO A 92 -2.68 9.99 -10.57
N ASN A 93 -3.27 11.16 -10.40
CA ASN A 93 -4.26 11.39 -9.37
C ASN A 93 -5.51 12.03 -9.97
N ILE A 94 -6.65 11.81 -9.31
CA ILE A 94 -7.92 12.36 -9.76
C ILE A 94 -7.93 13.88 -9.65
N GLY A 95 -8.25 14.55 -10.73
CA GLY A 95 -8.34 16.02 -10.79
C GLY A 95 -9.70 16.58 -10.44
N GLY A 96 -10.73 15.75 -10.44
CA GLY A 96 -12.09 16.13 -10.07
C GLY A 96 -13.06 14.99 -10.27
N ILE A 97 -14.25 15.14 -9.72
CA ILE A 97 -15.29 14.11 -9.72
C ILE A 97 -16.60 14.73 -10.19
N TYR A 98 -17.24 14.05 -11.12
CA TYR A 98 -18.64 14.22 -11.47
C TYR A 98 -19.35 12.90 -11.26
N MET A 99 -20.37 12.87 -10.42
CA MET A 99 -21.18 11.67 -10.20
C MET A 99 -22.63 11.96 -10.58
N PRO A 100 -23.38 11.00 -11.13
CA PRO A 100 -24.80 11.14 -11.38
C PRO A 100 -25.54 11.59 -10.11
N GLY A 101 -26.35 12.64 -10.21
CA GLY A 101 -27.06 13.24 -9.07
C GLY A 101 -26.30 14.32 -8.32
N MET A 102 -25.06 14.64 -8.72
CA MET A 102 -24.36 15.85 -8.25
C MET A 102 -24.68 17.03 -9.16
N ASP A 103 -25.05 18.16 -8.57
CA ASP A 103 -25.34 19.39 -9.31
C ASP A 103 -24.07 20.05 -9.86
N ASP A 104 -22.91 19.80 -9.20
CA ASP A 104 -21.67 20.44 -9.51
C ASP A 104 -20.50 19.46 -9.67
N PHE A 105 -19.55 19.78 -10.55
CA PHE A 105 -18.24 19.15 -10.61
C PHE A 105 -17.41 19.52 -9.38
N LYS A 106 -17.01 18.52 -8.62
CA LYS A 106 -16.13 18.71 -7.47
C LYS A 106 -14.68 18.55 -7.87
N MET A 107 -13.94 19.65 -7.86
CA MET A 107 -12.50 19.61 -8.07
C MET A 107 -11.80 18.93 -6.91
N SER A 108 -10.82 18.10 -7.27
CA SER A 108 -9.87 17.48 -6.36
C SER A 108 -8.50 18.16 -6.50
N ASN A 109 -7.58 17.81 -5.62
CA ASN A 109 -6.22 18.36 -5.62
C ASN A 109 -5.39 18.01 -6.85
N GLY A 110 -5.76 16.99 -7.59
CA GLY A 110 -4.91 16.49 -8.67
C GLY A 110 -3.55 16.02 -8.13
N ARG A 111 -2.49 16.76 -8.39
CA ARG A 111 -1.11 16.44 -8.05
C ARG A 111 -0.61 15.14 -8.67
N SER A 112 -0.99 14.90 -9.93
CA SER A 112 -0.35 13.86 -10.72
C SER A 112 1.14 14.13 -10.82
N GLN A 113 1.97 13.10 -10.59
CA GLN A 113 3.43 13.26 -10.47
C GLN A 113 4.18 12.18 -11.23
N ILE A 114 5.36 12.57 -11.72
CA ILE A 114 6.41 11.65 -12.17
C ILE A 114 7.63 11.88 -11.29
N ILE A 115 8.11 10.82 -10.64
CA ILE A 115 9.21 10.87 -9.68
C ILE A 115 10.32 9.93 -10.15
N ASP A 116 11.57 10.40 -10.14
CA ASP A 116 12.71 9.58 -10.49
C ASP A 116 13.14 8.64 -9.35
N TYR A 117 13.97 7.66 -9.68
CA TYR A 117 14.48 6.66 -8.73
C TYR A 117 15.37 7.23 -7.60
N ARG A 118 15.64 8.54 -7.60
CA ARG A 118 16.32 9.26 -6.53
C ARG A 118 15.35 10.11 -5.71
N GLY A 119 14.04 9.98 -5.99
CA GLY A 119 12.99 10.69 -5.28
C GLY A 119 12.75 12.13 -5.74
N GLN A 120 13.35 12.55 -6.86
CA GLN A 120 13.12 13.88 -7.41
C GLN A 120 11.85 13.91 -8.26
N ILE A 121 11.01 14.91 -8.03
CA ILE A 121 9.85 15.14 -8.86
C ILE A 121 10.32 15.69 -10.21
N ILE A 122 10.15 14.90 -11.28
CA ILE A 122 10.49 15.29 -12.64
C ILE A 122 9.42 16.23 -13.20
N SER A 123 8.16 15.91 -12.93
CA SER A 123 7.01 16.67 -13.40
C SER A 123 5.83 16.51 -12.46
N GLU A 124 5.08 17.57 -12.28
CA GLU A 124 3.90 17.60 -11.39
C GLU A 124 2.87 18.59 -11.95
N TYR A 125 1.58 18.25 -11.76
CA TYR A 125 0.49 19.20 -11.95
C TYR A 125 -0.21 19.48 -10.64
N LEU A 126 -0.15 20.73 -10.18
CA LEU A 126 -0.65 21.14 -8.86
C LEU A 126 -2.15 21.46 -8.83
N GLY A 127 -2.79 21.55 -10.01
CA GLY A 127 -4.20 21.91 -10.11
C GLY A 127 -5.15 20.72 -10.07
N GLY A 128 -6.43 21.00 -9.91
CA GLY A 128 -7.51 20.06 -10.20
C GLY A 128 -7.93 20.12 -11.67
N GLY A 129 -8.86 19.26 -12.08
CA GLY A 129 -9.33 19.14 -13.45
C GLY A 129 -8.46 18.24 -14.32
N GLU A 130 -8.68 18.30 -15.64
CA GLU A 130 -7.93 17.51 -16.60
C GLU A 130 -6.54 18.10 -16.86
N ALA A 131 -5.52 17.26 -16.82
CA ALA A 131 -4.16 17.65 -17.15
C ALA A 131 -3.35 16.47 -17.67
N LEU A 132 -2.40 16.77 -18.55
CA LEU A 132 -1.37 15.83 -18.99
C LEU A 132 -0.06 16.17 -18.27
N VAL A 133 0.45 15.21 -17.49
CA VAL A 133 1.79 15.26 -16.90
C VAL A 133 2.71 14.37 -17.72
N SER A 134 3.79 14.93 -18.23
CA SER A 134 4.76 14.19 -19.04
C SER A 134 6.19 14.41 -18.55
N GLY A 135 7.05 13.42 -18.79
CA GLY A 135 8.46 13.49 -18.42
C GLY A 135 9.25 12.35 -19.06
N ILE A 136 10.57 12.50 -19.09
CA ILE A 136 11.46 11.49 -19.64
C ILE A 136 11.86 10.51 -18.56
N ILE A 137 11.67 9.23 -18.81
CA ILE A 137 12.13 8.11 -17.99
C ILE A 137 13.35 7.49 -18.67
N ASN A 138 14.47 7.43 -17.96
CA ASN A 138 15.71 6.82 -18.44
C ASN A 138 15.90 5.45 -17.75
N ILE A 139 15.38 4.39 -18.35
CA ILE A 139 15.48 3.04 -17.82
C ILE A 139 16.93 2.53 -17.81
N ASP A 140 17.70 2.83 -18.86
CA ASP A 140 19.11 2.42 -18.90
C ASP A 140 19.93 3.12 -17.80
N GLY A 141 19.65 4.38 -17.54
CA GLY A 141 20.26 5.12 -16.43
C GLY A 141 19.88 4.55 -15.07
N LEU A 142 18.65 4.10 -14.89
CA LEU A 142 18.22 3.41 -13.69
C LEU A 142 18.96 2.07 -13.53
N ARG A 143 19.03 1.26 -14.57
CA ARG A 143 19.74 -0.03 -14.58
C ARG A 143 21.22 0.13 -14.25
N ASP A 144 21.87 1.10 -14.89
CA ASP A 144 23.25 1.47 -14.60
C ASP A 144 23.44 1.87 -13.12
N PHE A 145 22.56 2.70 -12.58
CA PHE A 145 22.57 3.10 -11.18
C PHE A 145 22.44 1.89 -10.23
N ARG A 146 21.54 0.96 -10.51
CA ARG A 146 21.30 -0.23 -9.68
C ARG A 146 22.52 -1.15 -9.59
N VAL A 147 23.29 -1.28 -10.67
CA VAL A 147 24.46 -2.19 -10.69
C VAL A 147 25.78 -1.55 -10.23
N ARG A 148 25.82 -0.24 -10.06
CA ARG A 148 27.04 0.47 -9.66
C ARG A 148 27.26 0.59 -8.15
N GLY A 149 26.60 -0.11 -7.32
CA GLY A 149 26.87 -0.10 -5.87
C GLY A 149 26.87 1.28 -5.21
N GLN A 150 26.02 2.20 -5.68
CA GLN A 150 25.89 3.54 -5.11
C GLN A 150 25.33 3.50 -3.69
N TRP A 151 25.79 4.43 -2.83
CA TRP A 151 25.29 4.56 -1.45
C TRP A 151 23.76 4.74 -1.40
N GLN A 152 23.19 5.45 -2.38
CA GLN A 152 21.77 5.73 -2.47
C GLN A 152 20.93 4.55 -2.98
N ASN A 153 21.55 3.49 -3.44
CA ASN A 153 20.85 2.25 -3.77
C ASN A 153 20.62 1.44 -2.48
N LEU A 154 19.57 1.79 -1.74
CA LEU A 154 19.28 1.23 -0.42
C LEU A 154 18.88 -0.25 -0.47
N ALA A 155 18.32 -0.70 -1.59
CA ALA A 155 17.86 -2.08 -1.74
C ALA A 155 18.99 -3.11 -1.65
N LYS A 156 20.22 -2.75 -2.06
CA LYS A 156 21.38 -3.66 -2.01
C LYS A 156 21.84 -4.02 -0.60
N ASP A 157 21.52 -3.18 0.39
CA ASP A 157 21.97 -3.34 1.79
C ASP A 157 20.86 -3.88 2.70
N MET A 158 19.80 -4.44 2.12
CA MET A 158 18.67 -4.95 2.88
C MET A 158 19.05 -6.17 3.73
N ARG A 159 18.70 -6.12 5.01
CA ARG A 159 18.88 -7.22 5.97
C ARG A 159 17.57 -7.95 6.17
N VAL A 160 17.23 -8.80 5.21
CA VAL A 160 15.92 -9.46 5.12
C VAL A 160 15.62 -10.28 6.38
N GLU A 161 16.63 -10.91 6.96
CA GLU A 161 16.51 -11.72 8.18
C GLU A 161 16.06 -10.86 9.38
N GLU A 162 16.57 -9.64 9.50
CA GLU A 162 16.16 -8.70 10.56
C GLU A 162 14.73 -8.21 10.34
N TYR A 163 14.36 -7.93 9.08
CA TYR A 163 13.01 -7.45 8.77
C TYR A 163 11.95 -8.53 8.97
N LYS A 164 12.29 -9.77 8.68
CA LYS A 164 11.40 -10.92 8.92
C LYS A 164 10.96 -10.99 10.38
N VAL A 165 11.84 -10.68 11.33
CA VAL A 165 11.54 -10.70 12.77
C VAL A 165 10.38 -9.75 13.12
N ILE A 166 10.26 -8.61 12.43
CA ILE A 166 9.19 -7.63 12.66
C ILE A 166 7.82 -8.27 12.40
N TYR A 167 7.68 -8.93 11.26
CA TYR A 167 6.41 -9.53 10.82
C TYR A 167 6.13 -10.84 11.55
N ASP A 168 7.14 -11.68 11.81
CA ASP A 168 7.00 -12.90 12.59
C ASP A 168 6.51 -12.61 14.01
N ALA A 169 7.05 -11.56 14.65
CA ALA A 169 6.60 -11.14 15.98
C ALA A 169 5.14 -10.69 16.00
N MET A 170 4.70 -9.99 14.95
CA MET A 170 3.31 -9.56 14.81
C MET A 170 2.38 -10.76 14.54
N MET A 171 2.82 -11.69 13.71
CA MET A 171 2.06 -12.93 13.45
C MET A 171 1.96 -13.81 14.70
N ALA A 172 3.03 -13.93 15.49
CA ALA A 172 3.02 -14.66 16.77
C ALA A 172 2.04 -14.08 17.79
N LYS A 173 1.73 -12.78 17.71
CA LYS A 173 0.71 -12.11 18.52
C LYS A 173 -0.71 -12.22 17.92
N GLY A 174 -0.89 -12.97 16.84
CA GLY A 174 -2.18 -13.18 16.17
C GLY A 174 -2.48 -12.22 15.01
N GLY A 175 -1.53 -11.35 14.65
CA GLY A 175 -1.73 -10.32 13.62
C GLY A 175 -2.68 -9.21 14.08
N ILE A 176 -2.90 -8.23 13.21
CA ILE A 176 -3.76 -7.06 13.50
C ILE A 176 -5.13 -7.22 12.82
N TYR A 177 -5.11 -7.63 11.57
CA TYR A 177 -6.31 -7.79 10.76
C TYR A 177 -6.81 -9.23 10.86
N PRO A 178 -8.00 -9.47 11.44
CA PRO A 178 -8.42 -10.83 11.77
C PRO A 178 -8.68 -11.69 10.54
N ARG A 179 -9.42 -11.16 9.55
CA ARG A 179 -9.70 -11.81 8.27
C ARG A 179 -10.32 -10.82 7.28
N ASN A 180 -10.49 -11.23 6.02
CA ASN A 180 -11.22 -10.42 5.05
C ASN A 180 -12.73 -10.57 5.22
N LEU A 181 -13.29 -9.69 6.00
CA LEU A 181 -14.71 -9.68 6.32
C LEU A 181 -15.62 -9.29 5.13
N CYS A 182 -15.04 -8.78 4.04
CA CYS A 182 -15.80 -8.52 2.81
C CYS A 182 -16.27 -9.80 2.10
N MET A 183 -15.70 -10.96 2.48
CA MET A 183 -16.11 -12.26 1.97
C MET A 183 -17.26 -12.89 2.78
N ASP A 184 -17.69 -12.29 3.87
CA ASP A 184 -18.79 -12.78 4.69
C ASP A 184 -20.15 -12.56 4.02
N GLU A 185 -21.10 -13.42 4.36
CA GLU A 185 -22.51 -13.22 3.98
C GLU A 185 -23.37 -13.04 5.25
N PRO A 186 -24.03 -11.90 5.40
CA PRO A 186 -23.97 -10.72 4.52
C PRO A 186 -22.59 -10.03 4.58
N PRO A 187 -22.18 -9.31 3.53
CA PRO A 187 -20.92 -8.57 3.53
C PRO A 187 -20.95 -7.48 4.61
N PHE A 188 -19.74 -7.06 5.06
CA PHE A 188 -19.63 -5.96 6.00
C PHE A 188 -20.14 -4.67 5.40
N THR A 189 -20.98 -3.96 6.16
CA THR A 189 -21.44 -2.61 5.82
C THR A 189 -20.30 -1.59 6.10
N GLU A 190 -20.49 -0.35 5.67
CA GLU A 190 -19.57 0.74 6.02
C GLU A 190 -19.48 0.95 7.55
N GLU A 191 -20.60 0.78 8.25
CA GLU A 191 -20.67 0.88 9.71
C GLU A 191 -19.87 -0.25 10.37
N ASP A 192 -20.01 -1.48 9.90
CA ASP A 192 -19.21 -2.63 10.36
C ASP A 192 -17.71 -2.42 10.14
N GLN A 193 -17.31 -1.76 9.04
CA GLN A 193 -15.91 -1.43 8.77
C GLN A 193 -15.35 -0.44 9.80
N LEU A 194 -16.13 0.54 10.25
CA LEU A 194 -15.73 1.44 11.32
C LEU A 194 -15.54 0.69 12.64
N GLU A 195 -16.42 -0.25 12.94
CA GLU A 195 -16.29 -1.14 14.10
C GLU A 195 -15.01 -1.99 14.03
N LEU A 196 -14.66 -2.47 12.84
CA LEU A 196 -13.42 -3.21 12.63
C LEU A 196 -12.17 -2.34 12.91
N VAL A 197 -12.19 -1.05 12.52
CA VAL A 197 -11.09 -0.11 12.85
C VAL A 197 -10.93 0.03 14.36
N LYS A 198 -12.03 0.13 15.12
CA LYS A 198 -12.00 0.15 16.58
C LYS A 198 -11.34 -1.11 17.16
N HIS A 199 -11.72 -2.28 16.67
CA HIS A 199 -11.10 -3.55 17.06
C HIS A 199 -9.59 -3.55 16.76
N GLN A 200 -9.17 -3.09 15.59
CA GLN A 200 -7.75 -3.02 15.22
C GLN A 200 -6.95 -2.11 16.16
N VAL A 201 -7.50 -0.95 16.53
CA VAL A 201 -6.86 -0.02 17.48
C VAL A 201 -6.74 -0.67 18.85
N ASN A 202 -7.82 -1.28 19.38
CA ASN A 202 -7.79 -2.01 20.64
C ASN A 202 -6.69 -3.09 20.62
N LYS A 203 -6.60 -3.83 19.50
CA LYS A 203 -5.59 -4.89 19.34
C LYS A 203 -4.16 -4.36 19.36
N MET A 204 -3.89 -3.22 18.73
CA MET A 204 -2.56 -2.58 18.74
C MET A 204 -2.15 -2.13 20.15
N VAL A 205 -3.11 -1.67 20.97
CA VAL A 205 -2.87 -1.32 22.37
C VAL A 205 -2.66 -2.58 23.22
N GLU A 206 -3.51 -3.58 23.08
CA GLU A 206 -3.41 -4.87 23.79
C GLU A 206 -2.07 -5.57 23.54
N MET A 207 -1.58 -5.50 22.29
CA MET A 207 -0.29 -6.05 21.89
C MET A 207 0.91 -5.24 22.40
N GLY A 208 0.68 -4.09 23.03
CA GLY A 208 1.73 -3.19 23.52
C GLY A 208 2.47 -2.44 22.39
N VAL A 209 1.89 -2.36 21.19
CA VAL A 209 2.46 -1.60 20.06
C VAL A 209 2.13 -0.12 20.21
N TYR A 210 0.91 0.20 20.64
CA TYR A 210 0.49 1.57 20.94
C TYR A 210 0.37 1.77 22.45
N SER A 211 0.84 2.91 22.92
CA SER A 211 0.60 3.40 24.28
C SER A 211 -0.53 4.41 24.25
N PRO A 212 -1.69 4.10 24.84
CA PRO A 212 -2.80 5.05 24.84
C PRO A 212 -2.56 6.18 25.83
N PRO A 213 -3.24 7.33 25.71
CA PRO A 213 -3.24 8.35 26.74
C PRO A 213 -3.95 7.87 28.03
N ASP A 214 -3.64 8.49 29.17
CA ASP A 214 -4.11 8.06 30.49
C ASP A 214 -5.64 7.96 30.63
N ASN A 215 -6.38 8.73 29.85
CA ASN A 215 -7.85 8.77 29.86
C ASN A 215 -8.48 7.97 28.71
N TRP A 216 -7.70 7.15 28.02
CA TRP A 216 -8.22 6.32 26.93
C TRP A 216 -8.91 5.07 27.49
N GLU A 217 -10.07 4.78 26.95
CA GLU A 217 -10.80 3.55 27.20
C GLU A 217 -10.87 2.73 25.91
N PRO A 218 -10.80 1.39 25.99
CA PRO A 218 -10.97 0.54 24.83
C PRO A 218 -12.31 0.83 24.12
N TYR A 219 -12.28 0.85 22.82
CA TYR A 219 -13.51 1.01 22.04
C TYR A 219 -14.43 -0.17 22.23
N GLU A 220 -15.72 0.11 22.42
CA GLU A 220 -16.75 -0.92 22.32
C GLU A 220 -16.92 -1.34 20.86
N VAL A 221 -16.89 -2.65 20.62
CA VAL A 221 -17.16 -3.28 19.33
C VAL A 221 -18.46 -4.05 19.48
N SER A 222 -19.37 -3.89 18.53
CA SER A 222 -20.68 -4.54 18.58
C SER A 222 -20.54 -6.08 18.64
N GLU A 223 -21.46 -6.74 19.33
CA GLU A 223 -21.47 -8.21 19.46
C GLU A 223 -21.53 -8.89 18.08
N SER A 224 -22.21 -8.31 17.12
CA SER A 224 -22.31 -8.86 15.77
C SER A 224 -20.96 -8.87 15.06
N VAL A 225 -20.21 -7.76 15.11
CA VAL A 225 -18.88 -7.66 14.51
C VAL A 225 -17.88 -8.52 15.29
N GLN A 226 -17.90 -8.47 16.62
CA GLN A 226 -17.02 -9.28 17.46
C GLN A 226 -17.21 -10.78 17.22
N SER A 227 -18.45 -11.26 17.14
CA SER A 227 -18.76 -12.65 16.84
C SER A 227 -18.20 -13.10 15.48
N ARG A 228 -18.23 -12.24 14.49
CA ARG A 228 -17.65 -12.51 13.16
C ARG A 228 -16.12 -12.57 13.19
N ILE A 229 -15.49 -11.68 13.97
CA ILE A 229 -14.03 -11.69 14.21
C ILE A 229 -13.61 -12.97 14.93
N ASP A 230 -14.35 -13.39 15.93
CA ASP A 230 -14.02 -14.59 16.73
C ASP A 230 -14.16 -15.88 15.92
N LYS A 231 -15.15 -15.99 15.05
CA LYS A 231 -15.27 -17.11 14.11
C LYS A 231 -14.04 -17.25 13.19
N ALA A 232 -13.31 -16.18 12.92
CA ALA A 232 -12.11 -16.23 12.12
C ALA A 232 -10.94 -16.93 12.84
N LYS A 233 -10.93 -16.94 14.17
CA LYS A 233 -9.90 -17.60 15.00
C LYS A 233 -10.01 -19.12 14.97
N ASP A 234 -11.22 -19.64 14.73
CA ASP A 234 -11.50 -21.09 14.74
C ASP A 234 -11.13 -21.79 13.41
N ILE A 235 -10.72 -21.01 12.39
CA ILE A 235 -10.36 -21.51 11.05
C ILE A 235 -8.82 -21.61 10.88
N SER A 236 -8.04 -21.20 11.88
CA SER A 236 -6.57 -21.17 11.82
C SER A 236 -5.90 -22.46 12.31
#